data_76dac916d46c18fa7dc405a11f7162f0
#
_entry.id   76dac916d46c18fa7dc405a11f7162f0
#
_cell.length_a   1.000
_cell.length_b   1.000
_cell.length_c   1.000
_cell.angle_alpha   90.00
_cell.angle_beta   90.00
_cell.angle_gamma   90.00
#
_symmetry.space_group_name_H-M   'P 1'
#
loop_
_entity.id
_entity.type
_entity.pdbx_description
1 polymer ?
#
loop_
_entity_poly.entity_id
_entity_poly.type
_entity_poly.pdbx_seq_one_letter_code
_entity_poly.pdbx_strand_id
1 'polypeptide(L)'
;MSTQLSRFFQNRSWLDAIVTVYGADIDLGNRKAWQKVSRQNAAFARIHDKTYISVTSNFKRILNYSNLRKKFAKKGLWCWWSYLQHGLGFLGLVAPISVAQGFDKVLFASTDEYVYGLPWGSHPTVDGLTQWSNTEVMTECDNWTRLEKIRYIVRLRQPVSLRSCWRDETGGNCCVCRACIVDVASLLTEDANPSAYGYLFDGITPESTLAIFKPGTVMFKSHADEPDYHQWLAVQEILRGKLGKGADFGKFQRFAVKIAQLRLEDYFVDLPPRWQT
;
A
#
# COMPACT_ATOMS: atom_id res chain seq x y z
N MET A 1 -3.62 -0.73 0.99
CA MET A 1 -4.96 -1.35 1.14
C MET A 1 -5.01 -2.85 0.85
N SER A 2 -4.26 -3.41 -0.12
CA SER A 2 -4.19 -4.88 -0.29
C SER A 2 -3.75 -5.59 1.01
N THR A 3 -2.76 -5.03 1.71
CA THR A 3 -2.30 -5.55 3.00
C THR A 3 -3.42 -5.52 4.06
N GLN A 4 -4.13 -4.40 4.22
CA GLN A 4 -5.21 -4.30 5.19
C GLN A 4 -6.34 -5.29 4.90
N LEU A 5 -6.74 -5.43 3.65
CA LEU A 5 -7.79 -6.37 3.26
C LEU A 5 -7.37 -7.83 3.41
N SER A 6 -6.15 -8.21 3.00
CA SER A 6 -5.69 -9.58 3.18
C SER A 6 -5.66 -9.97 4.67
N ARG A 7 -5.16 -9.08 5.53
CA ARG A 7 -5.17 -9.29 6.98
C ARG A 7 -6.57 -9.36 7.57
N PHE A 8 -7.46 -8.46 7.14
CA PHE A 8 -8.84 -8.49 7.59
C PHE A 8 -9.48 -9.86 7.30
N PHE A 9 -9.40 -10.36 6.07
CA PHE A 9 -10.06 -11.60 5.70
C PHE A 9 -9.44 -12.84 6.36
N GLN A 10 -8.14 -12.83 6.66
CA GLN A 10 -7.51 -13.90 7.42
C GLN A 10 -7.92 -13.92 8.90
N ASN A 11 -8.17 -12.74 9.47
CA ASN A 11 -8.39 -12.56 10.91
C ASN A 11 -9.82 -12.15 11.26
N ARG A 12 -10.74 -12.10 10.31
CA ARG A 12 -12.10 -11.54 10.47
C ARG A 12 -12.92 -12.16 11.61
N SER A 13 -12.61 -13.40 11.99
CA SER A 13 -13.36 -14.11 13.04
C SER A 13 -13.19 -13.50 14.43
N TRP A 14 -12.02 -12.90 14.71
CA TRP A 14 -11.72 -12.31 16.02
C TRP A 14 -11.58 -10.78 15.99
N LEU A 15 -11.64 -10.15 14.82
CA LEU A 15 -11.62 -8.69 14.69
C LEU A 15 -13.01 -8.13 15.05
N ASP A 16 -13.07 -7.18 15.97
CA ASP A 16 -14.30 -6.50 16.39
C ASP A 16 -14.48 -5.15 15.70
N ALA A 17 -13.39 -4.49 15.38
CA ALA A 17 -13.43 -3.13 14.85
C ALA A 17 -12.44 -2.90 13.70
N ILE A 18 -12.77 -1.90 12.87
CA ILE A 18 -11.91 -1.35 11.83
C ILE A 18 -11.67 0.11 12.14
N VAL A 19 -10.40 0.48 12.34
CA VAL A 19 -10.00 1.86 12.63
C VAL A 19 -9.44 2.52 11.38
N THR A 20 -9.88 3.73 11.09
CA THR A 20 -9.34 4.54 9.98
C THR A 20 -8.96 5.94 10.46
N VAL A 21 -7.79 6.41 10.05
CA VAL A 21 -7.25 7.70 10.51
C VAL A 21 -7.36 8.77 9.42
N TYR A 22 -8.08 9.87 9.73
CA TYR A 22 -8.11 11.10 8.95
C TYR A 22 -6.94 12.00 9.34
N GLY A 23 -6.23 12.54 8.37
CA GLY A 23 -5.00 13.32 8.58
C GLY A 23 -3.71 12.51 8.42
N ALA A 24 -3.84 11.24 8.01
CA ALA A 24 -2.71 10.39 7.59
C ALA A 24 -2.44 10.53 6.09
N ASP A 25 -3.08 9.68 5.25
CA ASP A 25 -2.93 9.72 3.79
C ASP A 25 -3.84 10.76 3.13
N ILE A 26 -4.97 11.08 3.77
CA ILE A 26 -5.88 12.13 3.31
C ILE A 26 -5.64 13.35 4.18
N ASP A 27 -5.26 14.46 3.54
CA ASP A 27 -5.04 15.74 4.23
C ASP A 27 -6.31 16.24 4.93
N LEU A 28 -6.17 16.82 6.12
CA LEU A 28 -7.28 17.35 6.91
C LEU A 28 -8.10 18.44 6.18
N GLY A 29 -7.53 19.12 5.19
CA GLY A 29 -8.25 20.04 4.30
C GLY A 29 -9.16 19.35 3.31
N ASN A 30 -8.91 18.07 3.00
CA ASN A 30 -9.67 17.34 1.97
C ASN A 30 -10.83 16.53 2.57
N ARG A 31 -11.84 17.26 3.09
CA ARG A 31 -13.04 16.66 3.70
C ARG A 31 -13.83 15.79 2.72
N LYS A 32 -13.86 16.16 1.44
CA LYS A 32 -14.63 15.42 0.40
C LYS A 32 -14.06 14.02 0.18
N ALA A 33 -12.74 13.91 0.01
CA ALA A 33 -12.06 12.62 -0.12
C ALA A 33 -12.24 11.78 1.16
N TRP A 34 -12.10 12.41 2.33
CA TRP A 34 -12.31 11.73 3.60
C TRP A 34 -13.73 11.15 3.74
N GLN A 35 -14.75 11.95 3.46
CA GLN A 35 -16.14 11.50 3.55
C GLN A 35 -16.43 10.31 2.63
N LYS A 36 -15.81 10.27 1.43
CA LYS A 36 -15.94 9.13 0.52
C LYS A 36 -15.29 7.88 1.12
N VAL A 37 -14.02 7.98 1.54
CA VAL A 37 -13.29 6.84 2.11
C VAL A 37 -13.90 6.36 3.42
N SER A 38 -14.30 7.27 4.29
CA SER A 38 -14.95 6.92 5.56
C SER A 38 -16.27 6.19 5.34
N ARG A 39 -17.11 6.64 4.41
CA ARG A 39 -18.35 5.95 4.04
C ARG A 39 -18.10 4.55 3.46
N GLN A 40 -17.09 4.40 2.62
CA GLN A 40 -16.72 3.09 2.06
C GLN A 40 -16.25 2.13 3.15
N ASN A 41 -15.40 2.60 4.07
CA ASN A 41 -14.89 1.77 5.17
C ASN A 41 -15.98 1.43 6.18
N ALA A 42 -16.88 2.36 6.48
CA ALA A 42 -18.04 2.10 7.33
C ALA A 42 -19.02 1.10 6.70
N ALA A 43 -19.25 1.19 5.39
CA ALA A 43 -20.08 0.22 4.67
C ALA A 43 -19.43 -1.17 4.66
N PHE A 44 -18.12 -1.24 4.45
CA PHE A 44 -17.36 -2.49 4.52
C PHE A 44 -17.43 -3.11 5.92
N ALA A 45 -17.21 -2.33 6.97
CA ALA A 45 -17.33 -2.79 8.35
C ALA A 45 -18.71 -3.37 8.63
N ARG A 46 -19.77 -2.67 8.23
CA ARG A 46 -21.16 -3.12 8.41
C ARG A 46 -21.46 -4.44 7.67
N ILE A 47 -20.97 -4.60 6.43
CA ILE A 47 -21.17 -5.84 5.65
C ILE A 47 -20.53 -7.04 6.38
N HIS A 48 -19.45 -6.80 7.10
CA HIS A 48 -18.72 -7.85 7.83
C HIS A 48 -19.04 -7.91 9.33
N ASP A 49 -20.10 -7.22 9.77
CA ASP A 49 -20.51 -7.16 11.17
C ASP A 49 -19.37 -6.68 12.10
N LYS A 50 -18.75 -5.55 11.74
CA LYS A 50 -17.65 -4.93 12.47
C LYS A 50 -17.96 -3.50 12.84
N THR A 51 -17.45 -3.06 14.00
CA THR A 51 -17.52 -1.65 14.40
C THR A 51 -16.57 -0.81 13.52
N TYR A 52 -17.05 0.32 13.02
CA TYR A 52 -16.21 1.29 12.33
C TYR A 52 -15.83 2.43 13.27
N ILE A 53 -14.53 2.66 13.45
CA ILE A 53 -13.98 3.74 14.27
C ILE A 53 -13.21 4.70 13.40
N SER A 54 -13.57 5.97 13.43
CA SER A 54 -12.92 7.06 12.70
C SER A 54 -12.13 7.93 13.66
N VAL A 55 -10.84 8.08 13.39
CA VAL A 55 -9.93 8.93 14.17
C VAL A 55 -9.55 10.13 13.33
N THR A 56 -9.62 11.33 13.89
CA THR A 56 -9.12 12.56 13.25
C THR A 56 -7.90 13.06 14.01
N SER A 57 -6.77 13.25 13.30
CA SER A 57 -5.55 13.72 13.94
C SER A 57 -4.70 14.58 13.00
N ASN A 58 -4.07 15.60 13.59
CA ASN A 58 -3.09 16.43 12.92
C ASN A 58 -1.65 15.95 13.14
N PHE A 59 -1.45 14.71 13.58
CA PHE A 59 -0.14 14.18 14.01
C PHE A 59 0.97 14.30 12.96
N LYS A 60 0.62 14.32 11.66
CA LYS A 60 1.59 14.62 10.59
C LYS A 60 1.93 16.11 10.46
N ARG A 61 1.10 17.01 11.00
CA ARG A 61 1.30 18.48 10.90
C ARG A 61 2.05 19.08 12.08
N ILE A 62 2.15 18.34 13.20
CA ILE A 62 2.86 18.81 14.40
C ILE A 62 4.39 18.76 14.26
N LEU A 63 4.91 18.00 13.29
CA LEU A 63 6.33 17.84 13.06
C LEU A 63 6.78 18.59 11.81
N ASN A 64 7.91 19.28 11.92
CA ASN A 64 8.58 19.89 10.77
C ASN A 64 9.51 18.87 10.10
N TYR A 65 8.97 18.11 9.13
CA TYR A 65 9.71 17.08 8.40
C TYR A 65 10.96 17.62 7.68
N SER A 66 10.93 18.86 7.20
CA SER A 66 12.09 19.48 6.55
C SER A 66 13.25 19.64 7.53
N ASN A 67 12.96 20.13 8.73
CA ASN A 67 13.96 20.27 9.78
C ASN A 67 14.46 18.92 10.31
N LEU A 68 13.57 17.96 10.47
CA LEU A 68 13.94 16.59 10.85
C LEU A 68 14.85 15.96 9.81
N ARG A 69 14.53 16.08 8.53
CA ARG A 69 15.38 15.62 7.44
C ARG A 69 16.75 16.27 7.48
N LYS A 70 16.84 17.60 7.60
CA LYS A 70 18.13 18.32 7.69
C LYS A 70 18.97 17.80 8.85
N LYS A 71 18.35 17.54 10.00
CA LYS A 71 19.04 17.12 11.22
C LYS A 71 19.51 15.65 11.17
N PHE A 72 18.71 14.77 10.58
CA PHE A 72 18.91 13.33 10.70
C PHE A 72 19.31 12.62 9.40
N ALA A 73 19.30 13.31 8.24
CA ALA A 73 19.69 12.71 6.97
C ALA A 73 21.11 12.12 6.98
N LYS A 74 22.06 12.79 7.65
CA LYS A 74 23.44 12.30 7.81
C LYS A 74 23.55 11.00 8.64
N LYS A 75 22.47 10.65 9.36
CA LYS A 75 22.33 9.40 10.14
C LYS A 75 21.48 8.35 9.40
N GLY A 76 21.28 8.49 8.10
CA GLY A 76 20.48 7.58 7.29
C GLY A 76 18.95 7.82 7.35
N LEU A 77 18.45 8.78 8.15
CA LEU A 77 17.01 9.02 8.31
C LEU A 77 16.53 10.14 7.35
N TRP A 78 16.34 9.77 6.09
CA TRP A 78 15.96 10.71 5.03
C TRP A 78 14.49 11.11 5.05
N CYS A 79 13.62 10.21 5.54
CA CYS A 79 12.19 10.43 5.63
C CYS A 79 11.70 9.99 7.02
N TRP A 80 11.47 10.97 7.89
CA TRP A 80 11.00 10.71 9.26
C TRP A 80 9.68 9.92 9.27
N TRP A 81 8.75 10.26 8.38
CA TRP A 81 7.49 9.54 8.24
C TRP A 81 7.71 8.06 7.96
N SER A 82 8.45 7.75 6.90
CA SER A 82 8.63 6.38 6.43
C SER A 82 9.47 5.52 7.38
N TYR A 83 10.52 6.11 7.99
CA TYR A 83 11.47 5.32 8.77
C TYR A 83 11.13 5.21 10.27
N LEU A 84 10.32 6.11 10.82
CA LEU A 84 10.07 6.13 12.26
C LEU A 84 8.59 6.34 12.63
N GLN A 85 7.92 7.33 12.04
CA GLN A 85 6.62 7.75 12.53
C GLN A 85 5.47 6.88 12.03
N HIS A 86 5.61 6.19 10.91
CA HIS A 86 4.51 5.48 10.27
C HIS A 86 3.83 4.48 11.23
N GLY A 87 4.53 3.45 11.67
CA GLY A 87 3.98 2.45 12.59
C GLY A 87 3.62 3.05 13.95
N LEU A 88 4.61 3.59 14.65
CA LEU A 88 4.44 4.14 16.00
C LEU A 88 3.42 5.28 16.06
N GLY A 89 3.32 6.10 15.02
CA GLY A 89 2.34 7.18 14.96
C GLY A 89 0.90 6.66 14.90
N PHE A 90 0.64 5.65 14.08
CA PHE A 90 -0.68 5.02 14.03
C PHE A 90 -1.01 4.27 15.32
N LEU A 91 -0.07 3.49 15.85
CA LEU A 91 -0.25 2.75 17.10
C LEU A 91 -0.52 3.69 18.28
N GLY A 92 0.21 4.81 18.36
CA GLY A 92 -0.04 5.84 19.38
C GLY A 92 -1.42 6.49 19.29
N LEU A 93 -2.01 6.59 18.09
CA LEU A 93 -3.40 7.09 17.93
C LEU A 93 -4.45 6.04 18.31
N VAL A 94 -4.14 4.76 18.12
CA VAL A 94 -5.07 3.66 18.43
C VAL A 94 -4.99 3.25 19.90
N ALA A 95 -3.87 3.46 20.58
CA ALA A 95 -3.66 3.05 21.97
C ALA A 95 -4.76 3.53 22.94
N PRO A 96 -5.11 4.83 23.02
CA PRO A 96 -6.18 5.29 23.92
C PRO A 96 -7.55 4.71 23.54
N ILE A 97 -7.77 4.42 22.27
CA ILE A 97 -9.03 3.84 21.78
C ILE A 97 -9.15 2.39 22.22
N SER A 98 -8.09 1.59 22.06
CA SER A 98 -8.08 0.19 22.46
C SER A 98 -8.33 0.03 23.96
N VAL A 99 -7.71 0.89 24.79
CA VAL A 99 -7.95 0.89 26.25
C VAL A 99 -9.40 1.26 26.56
N ALA A 100 -9.93 2.31 25.93
CA ALA A 100 -11.31 2.78 26.17
C ALA A 100 -12.38 1.75 25.70
N GLN A 101 -12.08 0.97 24.67
CA GLN A 101 -12.97 -0.06 24.13
C GLN A 101 -12.71 -1.46 24.72
N GLY A 102 -11.68 -1.63 25.53
CA GLY A 102 -11.31 -2.91 26.10
C GLY A 102 -10.74 -3.91 25.10
N PHE A 103 -10.14 -3.43 23.99
CA PHE A 103 -9.50 -4.33 23.03
C PHE A 103 -8.17 -4.83 23.56
N ASP A 104 -7.98 -6.14 23.56
CA ASP A 104 -6.74 -6.81 23.98
C ASP A 104 -5.72 -6.94 22.85
N LYS A 105 -6.14 -6.73 21.59
CA LYS A 105 -5.29 -6.86 20.39
C LYS A 105 -5.53 -5.74 19.41
N VAL A 106 -4.44 -5.30 18.79
CA VAL A 106 -4.45 -4.41 17.63
C VAL A 106 -3.71 -5.09 16.48
N LEU A 107 -4.44 -5.41 15.42
CA LEU A 107 -3.84 -5.90 14.19
C LEU A 107 -3.37 -4.73 13.34
N PHE A 108 -2.06 -4.56 13.21
CA PHE A 108 -1.46 -3.51 12.41
C PHE A 108 -0.94 -4.07 11.08
N ALA A 109 -1.40 -3.48 9.99
CA ALA A 109 -1.01 -3.89 8.66
C ALA A 109 0.36 -3.29 8.29
N SER A 110 1.42 -4.06 8.40
CA SER A 110 2.75 -3.70 7.92
C SER A 110 2.81 -3.67 6.39
N THR A 111 3.89 -3.13 5.86
CA THR A 111 4.15 -3.11 4.41
C THR A 111 4.97 -4.34 4.02
N ASP A 112 5.22 -4.51 2.73
CA ASP A 112 6.05 -5.60 2.21
C ASP A 112 7.53 -5.23 2.05
N GLU A 113 7.90 -3.98 2.34
CA GLU A 113 9.28 -3.51 2.23
C GLU A 113 10.25 -4.28 3.14
N TYR A 114 9.78 -4.77 4.30
CA TYR A 114 10.64 -5.54 5.18
C TYR A 114 11.05 -6.91 4.61
N VAL A 115 10.22 -7.52 3.75
CA VAL A 115 10.55 -8.78 3.05
C VAL A 115 11.86 -8.65 2.27
N TYR A 116 12.17 -7.44 1.85
CA TYR A 116 13.37 -7.10 1.10
C TYR A 116 14.47 -6.44 1.96
N GLY A 117 14.30 -6.47 3.28
CA GLY A 117 15.30 -5.92 4.21
C GLY A 117 15.37 -4.40 4.28
N LEU A 118 14.38 -3.69 3.74
CA LEU A 118 14.35 -2.23 3.81
C LEU A 118 13.92 -1.74 5.20
N PRO A 119 14.59 -0.72 5.74
CA PRO A 119 14.16 -0.08 6.97
C PRO A 119 12.86 0.69 6.74
N TRP A 120 11.82 0.26 7.41
CA TRP A 120 10.52 0.93 7.38
C TRP A 120 10.00 1.14 8.80
N GLY A 121 9.39 2.28 9.08
CA GLY A 121 8.88 2.64 10.40
C GLY A 121 7.65 1.85 10.85
N SER A 122 7.20 0.91 10.04
CA SER A 122 6.20 -0.10 10.36
C SER A 122 6.85 -1.45 10.07
N HIS A 123 7.49 -2.03 11.07
CA HIS A 123 8.25 -3.25 10.93
C HIS A 123 7.84 -4.26 12.02
N PRO A 124 7.71 -5.55 11.73
CA PRO A 124 7.29 -6.55 12.70
C PRO A 124 8.08 -6.55 14.01
N THR A 125 9.40 -6.29 13.92
CA THR A 125 10.27 -6.21 15.10
C THR A 125 10.08 -4.96 15.95
N VAL A 126 9.37 -3.95 15.45
CA VAL A 126 9.02 -2.74 16.20
C VAL A 126 7.55 -2.78 16.60
N ASP A 127 6.67 -2.98 15.62
CA ASP A 127 5.23 -2.99 15.84
C ASP A 127 4.82 -4.16 16.74
N GLY A 128 5.32 -5.38 16.47
CA GLY A 128 5.00 -6.58 17.24
C GLY A 128 5.63 -6.64 18.64
N LEU A 129 6.56 -5.73 18.97
CA LEU A 129 7.09 -5.55 20.33
C LEU A 129 6.40 -4.39 21.07
N THR A 130 5.51 -3.67 20.39
CA THR A 130 4.77 -2.56 20.99
C THR A 130 3.56 -3.12 21.73
N GLN A 131 3.41 -2.71 22.98
CA GLN A 131 2.28 -3.06 23.83
C GLN A 131 1.94 -1.93 24.79
N TRP A 132 0.73 -1.87 25.25
CA TRP A 132 0.30 -0.92 26.27
C TRP A 132 -0.89 -1.48 27.06
N SER A 133 -0.92 -1.23 28.37
CA SER A 133 -1.95 -1.82 29.25
C SER A 133 -2.06 -3.33 29.00
N ASN A 134 -3.24 -3.82 28.62
CA ASN A 134 -3.50 -5.22 28.26
C ASN A 134 -3.60 -5.43 26.74
N THR A 135 -3.19 -4.45 25.93
CA THR A 135 -3.28 -4.52 24.46
C THR A 135 -1.95 -4.92 23.85
N GLU A 136 -1.95 -5.97 23.06
CA GLU A 136 -0.82 -6.43 22.25
C GLU A 136 -0.98 -5.99 20.79
N VAL A 137 0.13 -5.66 20.13
CA VAL A 137 0.14 -5.38 18.70
C VAL A 137 0.55 -6.64 17.94
N MET A 138 -0.28 -7.05 17.00
CA MET A 138 -0.02 -8.17 16.11
C MET A 138 0.31 -7.68 14.71
N THR A 139 1.33 -8.27 14.11
CA THR A 139 1.71 -8.08 12.71
C THR A 139 1.70 -9.45 12.04
N GLU A 140 0.76 -9.69 11.15
CA GLU A 140 0.64 -10.97 10.42
C GLU A 140 0.79 -10.76 8.92
N CYS A 141 1.03 -11.85 8.18
CA CYS A 141 1.26 -11.85 6.73
C CYS A 141 2.41 -10.94 6.30
N ASP A 142 3.38 -10.80 7.16
CA ASP A 142 4.49 -9.88 6.95
C ASP A 142 5.47 -10.42 5.89
N ASN A 143 5.46 -11.73 5.63
CA ASN A 143 6.24 -12.40 4.61
C ASN A 143 5.56 -12.46 3.23
N TRP A 144 4.38 -11.84 3.07
CA TRP A 144 3.69 -11.81 1.78
C TRP A 144 4.05 -10.56 0.99
N THR A 145 4.45 -10.78 -0.25
CA THR A 145 4.61 -9.71 -1.23
C THR A 145 3.25 -9.09 -1.58
N ARG A 146 3.28 -7.91 -2.17
CA ARG A 146 2.07 -7.24 -2.65
C ARG A 146 1.30 -8.08 -3.66
N LEU A 147 2.00 -8.79 -4.54
CA LEU A 147 1.41 -9.69 -5.51
C LEU A 147 0.67 -10.84 -4.84
N GLU A 148 1.25 -11.47 -3.83
CA GLU A 148 0.61 -12.54 -3.06
C GLU A 148 -0.64 -12.06 -2.32
N LYS A 149 -0.60 -10.86 -1.75
CA LYS A 149 -1.76 -10.22 -1.11
C LYS A 149 -2.90 -9.98 -2.11
N ILE A 150 -2.59 -9.51 -3.31
CA ILE A 150 -3.59 -9.32 -4.38
C ILE A 150 -4.14 -10.66 -4.84
N ARG A 151 -3.28 -11.65 -5.07
CA ARG A 151 -3.68 -13.03 -5.41
C ARG A 151 -4.65 -13.60 -4.38
N TYR A 152 -4.35 -13.46 -3.11
CA TYR A 152 -5.24 -13.91 -2.04
C TYR A 152 -6.61 -13.21 -2.12
N ILE A 153 -6.64 -11.88 -2.25
CA ILE A 153 -7.88 -11.11 -2.35
C ILE A 153 -8.73 -11.54 -3.55
N VAL A 154 -8.11 -11.76 -4.71
CA VAL A 154 -8.82 -12.22 -5.91
C VAL A 154 -9.44 -13.60 -5.67
N ARG A 155 -8.71 -14.51 -5.04
CA ARG A 155 -9.18 -15.87 -4.74
C ARG A 155 -10.34 -15.90 -3.75
N LEU A 156 -10.50 -14.91 -2.90
CA LEU A 156 -11.65 -14.80 -1.99
C LEU A 156 -12.97 -14.61 -2.72
N ARG A 157 -12.94 -14.14 -3.98
CA ARG A 157 -14.13 -13.84 -4.79
C ARG A 157 -15.15 -12.94 -4.07
N GLN A 158 -14.67 -12.08 -3.18
CA GLN A 158 -15.49 -11.12 -2.45
C GLN A 158 -15.50 -9.77 -3.18
N PRO A 159 -16.63 -9.06 -3.21
CA PRO A 159 -16.69 -7.72 -3.77
C PRO A 159 -15.94 -6.74 -2.86
N VAL A 160 -14.72 -6.39 -3.25
CA VAL A 160 -13.87 -5.45 -2.52
C VAL A 160 -13.35 -4.35 -3.43
N SER A 161 -13.30 -3.12 -2.94
CA SER A 161 -12.63 -2.02 -3.62
C SER A 161 -11.25 -1.83 -3.01
N LEU A 162 -10.22 -2.01 -3.82
CA LEU A 162 -8.84 -1.70 -3.43
C LEU A 162 -8.63 -0.18 -3.53
N ARG A 163 -7.93 0.39 -2.57
CA ARG A 163 -7.42 1.75 -2.62
C ARG A 163 -5.94 1.74 -2.26
N SER A 164 -5.08 1.89 -3.24
CA SER A 164 -3.63 1.97 -3.06
C SER A 164 -3.09 3.39 -3.29
N CYS A 165 -3.89 4.25 -3.87
CA CYS A 165 -3.50 5.61 -4.19
C CYS A 165 -3.46 6.51 -2.95
N TRP A 166 -2.30 7.12 -2.71
CA TRP A 166 -2.10 8.16 -1.70
C TRP A 166 -2.06 9.57 -2.30
N ARG A 167 -2.11 9.68 -3.66
CA ARG A 167 -2.07 10.96 -4.40
C ARG A 167 -3.44 11.46 -4.82
N ASP A 168 -4.44 10.58 -4.85
CA ASP A 168 -5.76 10.97 -5.35
C ASP A 168 -6.52 11.79 -4.32
N GLU A 169 -6.78 13.04 -4.65
CA GLU A 169 -7.55 13.98 -3.85
C GLU A 169 -9.05 13.67 -3.83
N THR A 170 -9.53 12.76 -4.69
CA THR A 170 -10.95 12.35 -4.72
C THR A 170 -11.30 11.21 -3.76
N GLY A 171 -10.29 10.60 -3.12
CA GLY A 171 -10.46 9.43 -2.26
C GLY A 171 -10.64 8.12 -3.03
N GLY A 172 -10.24 8.09 -4.32
CA GLY A 172 -10.24 6.89 -5.16
C GLY A 172 -8.84 6.41 -5.52
N ASN A 173 -8.71 5.84 -6.72
CA ASN A 173 -7.45 5.51 -7.36
C ASN A 173 -7.23 6.41 -8.58
N CYS A 174 -6.10 7.10 -8.65
CA CYS A 174 -5.79 7.96 -9.79
C CYS A 174 -5.45 7.18 -11.08
N CYS A 175 -5.20 5.90 -10.97
CA CYS A 175 -4.79 4.98 -12.04
C CYS A 175 -3.50 5.33 -12.80
N VAL A 176 -2.80 6.42 -12.43
CA VAL A 176 -1.58 6.90 -13.09
C VAL A 176 -0.34 6.90 -12.19
N CYS A 177 -0.50 6.71 -10.88
CA CYS A 177 0.64 6.62 -9.98
C CYS A 177 1.19 5.18 -9.91
N ARG A 178 2.44 5.06 -9.49
CA ARG A 178 3.15 3.78 -9.37
C ARG A 178 2.35 2.73 -8.59
N ALA A 179 1.79 3.09 -7.43
CA ALA A 179 1.00 2.18 -6.60
C ALA A 179 -0.26 1.66 -7.30
N CYS A 180 -0.95 2.51 -8.07
CA CYS A 180 -2.11 2.08 -8.86
C CYS A 180 -1.72 1.16 -10.00
N ILE A 181 -0.66 1.50 -10.75
CA ILE A 181 -0.26 0.76 -11.95
C ILE A 181 0.22 -0.64 -11.60
N VAL A 182 0.98 -0.79 -10.52
CA VAL A 182 1.46 -2.11 -10.08
C VAL A 182 0.31 -2.98 -9.58
N ASP A 183 -0.70 -2.42 -8.91
CA ASP A 183 -1.89 -3.19 -8.52
C ASP A 183 -2.72 -3.62 -9.73
N VAL A 184 -2.88 -2.72 -10.71
CA VAL A 184 -3.56 -3.06 -11.98
C VAL A 184 -2.83 -4.22 -12.67
N ALA A 185 -1.52 -4.14 -12.82
CA ALA A 185 -0.73 -5.20 -13.43
C ALA A 185 -0.81 -6.52 -12.62
N SER A 186 -0.76 -6.44 -11.29
CA SER A 186 -0.91 -7.61 -10.41
C SER A 186 -2.30 -8.25 -10.51
N LEU A 187 -3.38 -7.46 -10.66
CA LEU A 187 -4.72 -7.99 -10.89
C LEU A 187 -4.81 -8.76 -12.22
N LEU A 188 -4.16 -8.27 -13.27
CA LEU A 188 -4.12 -8.96 -14.55
C LEU A 188 -3.36 -10.30 -14.48
N THR A 189 -2.36 -10.43 -13.60
CA THR A 189 -1.70 -11.73 -13.39
C THR A 189 -2.64 -12.80 -12.82
N GLU A 190 -3.73 -12.39 -12.18
CA GLU A 190 -4.75 -13.27 -11.61
C GLU A 190 -6.04 -13.32 -12.45
N ASP A 191 -6.00 -12.89 -13.72
CA ASP A 191 -7.14 -12.82 -14.66
C ASP A 191 -8.31 -11.97 -14.13
N ALA A 192 -8.02 -11.06 -13.21
CA ALA A 192 -9.01 -10.21 -12.59
C ALA A 192 -9.15 -8.87 -13.36
N ASN A 193 -10.40 -8.43 -13.54
CA ASN A 193 -10.68 -7.13 -14.15
C ASN A 193 -10.39 -6.00 -13.14
N PRO A 194 -9.38 -5.13 -13.36
CA PRO A 194 -9.03 -4.07 -12.43
C PRO A 194 -10.18 -3.13 -12.09
N SER A 195 -11.11 -2.92 -13.02
CA SER A 195 -12.27 -2.04 -12.79
C SER A 195 -13.20 -2.58 -11.70
N ALA A 196 -13.31 -3.90 -11.56
CA ALA A 196 -14.09 -4.53 -10.49
C ALA A 196 -13.48 -4.29 -9.09
N TYR A 197 -12.19 -3.94 -9.04
CA TYR A 197 -11.45 -3.65 -7.81
C TYR A 197 -11.22 -2.15 -7.56
N GLY A 198 -11.95 -1.27 -8.28
CA GLY A 198 -11.90 0.18 -8.03
C GLY A 198 -10.83 0.94 -8.82
N TYR A 199 -10.24 0.34 -9.86
CA TYR A 199 -9.31 1.02 -10.77
C TYR A 199 -10.08 1.45 -12.03
N LEU A 200 -10.67 2.65 -11.96
CA LEU A 200 -11.44 3.25 -13.04
C LEU A 200 -10.53 4.12 -13.90
N PHE A 201 -10.55 3.90 -15.22
CA PHE A 201 -9.71 4.60 -16.18
C PHE A 201 -10.54 5.65 -16.93
N ASP A 202 -11.22 6.51 -16.18
CA ASP A 202 -12.11 7.53 -16.73
C ASP A 202 -11.30 8.58 -17.51
N GLY A 203 -11.51 8.64 -18.81
CA GLY A 203 -10.84 9.61 -19.70
C GLY A 203 -9.37 9.30 -20.02
N ILE A 204 -8.82 8.17 -19.56
CA ILE A 204 -7.44 7.73 -19.87
C ILE A 204 -7.42 6.28 -20.34
N THR A 205 -6.45 5.94 -21.18
CA THR A 205 -6.24 4.53 -21.57
C THR A 205 -5.25 3.85 -20.59
N PRO A 206 -5.42 2.55 -20.27
CA PRO A 206 -4.49 1.86 -19.39
C PRO A 206 -3.04 1.96 -19.87
N GLU A 207 -2.77 1.82 -21.15
CA GLU A 207 -1.42 1.89 -21.70
C GLU A 207 -0.78 3.29 -21.62
N SER A 208 -1.58 4.36 -21.60
CA SER A 208 -1.05 5.73 -21.46
C SER A 208 -0.43 5.97 -20.06
N THR A 209 -0.88 5.21 -19.07
CA THR A 209 -0.39 5.33 -17.69
C THR A 209 1.05 4.85 -17.54
N LEU A 210 1.54 4.03 -18.49
CA LEU A 210 2.92 3.55 -18.52
C LEU A 210 3.93 4.65 -18.90
N ALA A 211 3.45 5.86 -19.17
CA ALA A 211 4.33 7.03 -19.32
C ALA A 211 5.18 7.35 -18.08
N ILE A 212 4.89 6.75 -16.91
CA ILE A 212 5.77 6.82 -15.75
C ILE A 212 7.11 6.09 -15.97
N PHE A 213 7.13 5.06 -16.83
CA PHE A 213 8.36 4.39 -17.24
C PHE A 213 9.08 5.23 -18.29
N LYS A 214 9.74 6.29 -17.85
CA LYS A 214 10.55 7.15 -18.72
C LYS A 214 12.01 6.96 -18.34
N PRO A 215 12.93 6.85 -19.34
CA PRO A 215 14.37 6.90 -19.06
C PRO A 215 14.70 8.15 -18.23
N GLY A 216 15.49 7.97 -17.18
CA GLY A 216 15.87 9.05 -16.27
C GLY A 216 14.82 9.43 -15.21
N THR A 217 13.62 8.80 -15.20
CA THR A 217 12.75 8.87 -14.04
C THR A 217 13.15 7.79 -13.03
N VAL A 218 13.21 8.18 -11.74
CA VAL A 218 13.57 7.26 -10.67
C VAL A 218 12.42 6.26 -10.45
N MET A 219 12.50 5.11 -11.13
CA MET A 219 11.59 3.99 -10.86
C MET A 219 12.19 3.03 -9.85
N PHE A 220 13.48 2.72 -10.00
CA PHE A 220 14.22 1.82 -9.12
C PHE A 220 15.49 2.51 -8.62
N LYS A 221 15.81 2.33 -7.35
CA LYS A 221 17.04 2.81 -6.75
C LYS A 221 18.11 1.75 -6.96
N SER A 222 19.12 2.06 -7.69
CA SER A 222 20.44 1.45 -7.94
C SER A 222 20.77 -0.03 -7.68
N HIS A 223 19.88 -0.92 -7.22
CA HIS A 223 20.23 -2.32 -6.95
C HIS A 223 19.15 -3.31 -7.33
N ALA A 224 19.58 -4.49 -7.79
CA ALA A 224 18.75 -5.65 -8.05
C ALA A 224 17.92 -6.13 -6.83
N ASP A 225 18.23 -5.65 -5.64
CA ASP A 225 17.56 -5.98 -4.40
C ASP A 225 16.40 -5.03 -4.06
N GLU A 226 16.05 -4.09 -4.94
CA GLU A 226 14.95 -3.18 -4.66
C GLU A 226 13.59 -3.89 -4.76
N PRO A 227 12.72 -3.77 -3.72
CA PRO A 227 11.42 -4.42 -3.66
C PRO A 227 10.55 -4.18 -4.87
N ASP A 228 10.53 -2.95 -5.34
CA ASP A 228 9.73 -2.56 -6.49
C ASP A 228 10.21 -3.21 -7.79
N TYR A 229 11.53 -3.41 -7.95
CA TYR A 229 12.08 -4.12 -9.10
C TYR A 229 11.64 -5.58 -9.10
N HIS A 230 11.80 -6.28 -7.98
CA HIS A 230 11.39 -7.67 -7.85
C HIS A 230 9.89 -7.86 -8.04
N GLN A 231 9.08 -6.93 -7.53
CA GLN A 231 7.64 -6.95 -7.75
C GLN A 231 7.30 -6.82 -9.23
N TRP A 232 7.92 -5.88 -9.95
CA TRP A 232 7.69 -5.69 -11.37
C TRP A 232 8.19 -6.88 -12.19
N LEU A 233 9.34 -7.46 -11.83
CA LEU A 233 9.89 -8.65 -12.47
C LEU A 233 8.91 -9.83 -12.36
N ALA A 234 8.42 -10.12 -11.17
CA ALA A 234 7.45 -11.19 -10.95
C ALA A 234 6.15 -10.99 -11.75
N VAL A 235 5.60 -9.77 -11.76
CA VAL A 235 4.43 -9.42 -12.57
C VAL A 235 4.71 -9.62 -14.05
N GLN A 236 5.85 -9.15 -14.54
CA GLN A 236 6.24 -9.24 -15.93
C GLN A 236 6.38 -10.69 -16.41
N GLU A 237 7.03 -11.54 -15.63
CA GLU A 237 7.21 -12.96 -15.93
C GLU A 237 5.86 -13.68 -16.08
N ILE A 238 4.92 -13.43 -15.16
CA ILE A 238 3.59 -14.03 -15.23
C ILE A 238 2.83 -13.55 -16.47
N LEU A 239 2.86 -12.22 -16.75
CA LEU A 239 2.18 -11.66 -17.92
C LEU A 239 2.79 -12.20 -19.23
N ARG A 240 4.13 -12.31 -19.33
CA ARG A 240 4.79 -12.95 -20.49
C ARG A 240 4.32 -14.39 -20.69
N GLY A 241 4.26 -15.18 -19.62
CA GLY A 241 3.80 -16.56 -19.68
C GLY A 241 2.33 -16.67 -20.12
N LYS A 242 1.44 -15.77 -19.66
CA LYS A 242 0.04 -15.73 -20.05
C LYS A 242 -0.13 -15.29 -21.51
N LEU A 243 0.54 -14.24 -21.93
CA LEU A 243 0.51 -13.75 -23.31
C LEU A 243 1.03 -14.80 -24.30
N GLY A 244 2.10 -15.52 -23.94
CA GLY A 244 2.64 -16.62 -24.74
C GLY A 244 1.66 -17.80 -24.90
N LYS A 245 0.66 -17.92 -24.00
CA LYS A 245 -0.43 -18.90 -24.08
C LYS A 245 -1.70 -18.34 -24.73
N GLY A 246 -1.65 -17.13 -25.29
CA GLY A 246 -2.78 -16.50 -25.97
C GLY A 246 -3.81 -15.84 -25.04
N ALA A 247 -3.45 -15.47 -23.82
CA ALA A 247 -4.38 -14.77 -22.92
C ALA A 247 -4.81 -13.41 -23.51
N ASP A 248 -6.10 -13.13 -23.41
CA ASP A 248 -6.71 -11.86 -23.78
C ASP A 248 -7.13 -11.09 -22.52
N PHE A 249 -6.62 -9.87 -22.37
CA PHE A 249 -6.90 -8.97 -21.26
C PHE A 249 -7.91 -7.85 -21.63
N GLY A 250 -8.60 -7.97 -22.77
CA GLY A 250 -9.58 -6.99 -23.25
C GLY A 250 -9.00 -5.59 -23.36
N LYS A 251 -9.66 -4.59 -22.78
CA LYS A 251 -9.16 -3.20 -22.80
C LYS A 251 -7.77 -2.99 -22.19
N PHE A 252 -7.26 -3.96 -21.43
CA PHE A 252 -5.92 -3.94 -20.83
C PHE A 252 -4.87 -4.67 -21.68
N GLN A 253 -5.24 -5.21 -22.84
CA GLN A 253 -4.32 -6.00 -23.66
C GLN A 253 -3.05 -5.24 -24.02
N ARG A 254 -3.15 -3.99 -24.51
CA ARG A 254 -2.00 -3.16 -24.85
C ARG A 254 -1.14 -2.83 -23.63
N PHE A 255 -1.76 -2.61 -22.49
CA PHE A 255 -1.08 -2.37 -21.22
C PHE A 255 -0.26 -3.62 -20.81
N ALA A 256 -0.88 -4.81 -20.81
CA ALA A 256 -0.20 -6.07 -20.45
C ALA A 256 0.98 -6.37 -21.39
N VAL A 257 0.80 -6.19 -22.70
CA VAL A 257 1.88 -6.37 -23.68
C VAL A 257 3.04 -5.42 -23.41
N LYS A 258 2.76 -4.12 -23.19
CA LYS A 258 3.82 -3.15 -22.89
C LYS A 258 4.57 -3.48 -21.61
N ILE A 259 3.87 -3.86 -20.53
CA ILE A 259 4.54 -4.32 -19.29
C ILE A 259 5.45 -5.51 -19.57
N ALA A 260 4.95 -6.52 -20.29
CA ALA A 260 5.72 -7.72 -20.63
C ALA A 260 7.00 -7.40 -21.44
N GLN A 261 6.99 -6.33 -22.21
CA GLN A 261 8.11 -5.91 -23.09
C GLN A 261 9.08 -4.92 -22.44
N LEU A 262 8.75 -4.34 -21.28
CA LEU A 262 9.63 -3.40 -20.61
C LEU A 262 10.99 -4.06 -20.29
N ARG A 263 12.05 -3.32 -20.52
CA ARG A 263 13.37 -3.64 -19.98
C ARG A 263 13.50 -2.90 -18.66
N LEU A 264 13.23 -3.62 -17.57
CA LEU A 264 13.15 -3.02 -16.22
C LEU A 264 14.50 -2.41 -15.81
N GLU A 265 15.60 -2.96 -16.32
CA GLU A 265 16.97 -2.51 -16.06
C GLU A 265 17.21 -1.08 -16.57
N ASP A 266 16.49 -0.64 -17.62
CA ASP A 266 16.63 0.71 -18.18
C ASP A 266 16.09 1.80 -17.22
N TYR A 267 15.45 1.43 -16.14
CA TYR A 267 14.81 2.33 -15.18
C TYR A 267 15.52 2.38 -13.83
N PHE A 268 16.69 1.76 -13.71
CA PHE A 268 17.56 1.96 -12.56
C PHE A 268 18.19 3.36 -12.63
N VAL A 269 18.28 3.98 -11.47
CA VAL A 269 19.02 5.23 -11.31
C VAL A 269 20.14 4.99 -10.32
N ASP A 270 21.38 5.18 -10.78
CA ASP A 270 22.53 5.17 -9.90
C ASP A 270 22.42 6.30 -8.88
N LEU A 271 22.07 5.95 -7.66
CA LEU A 271 22.14 6.88 -6.55
C LEU A 271 23.62 7.00 -6.13
N PRO A 272 24.09 8.22 -5.80
CA PRO A 272 25.45 8.39 -5.32
C PRO A 272 25.74 7.50 -4.10
N PRO A 273 27.00 7.04 -3.91
CA PRO A 273 27.38 6.08 -2.87
C PRO A 273 26.93 6.39 -1.44
N ARG A 274 26.66 7.66 -1.13
CA ARG A 274 26.10 8.13 0.16
C ARG A 274 24.68 7.61 0.48
N TRP A 275 24.05 6.91 -0.45
CA TRP A 275 22.75 6.26 -0.25
C TRP A 275 22.87 4.74 -0.02
N GLN A 276 24.10 4.21 -0.12
CA GLN A 276 24.42 2.79 -0.03
C GLN A 276 24.87 2.34 1.38
N THR A 277 24.85 3.25 2.37
CA THR A 277 25.25 2.96 3.76
C THR A 277 24.11 3.22 4.74
#